data_043ed94bc88cc9655aac77a37db8b3fc
#
_entry.id   043ed94bc88cc9655aac77a37db8b3fc
#
_cell.length_a   1.000
_cell.length_b   1.000
_cell.length_c   1.000
_cell.angle_alpha   90.00
_cell.angle_beta   90.00
_cell.angle_gamma   90.00
#
_symmetry.space_group_name_H-M   'P 1'
#
loop_
_entity.id
_entity.type
_entity.pdbx_description
1 polymer ?
#
loop_
_entity_poly.entity_id
_entity_poly.type
_entity_poly.pdbx_seq_one_letter_code
_entity_poly.pdbx_strand_id
1 'polypeptide(L)'
;FPEKIGGWAKYSPNTIQGSGRRLHNWVALDGSDFMGIGTHLKYYIEEGQTFNDITPIRNTTSAGDVTFSATNGSTTVTVIDPAHGANVGDFVTFSGAATLGGTITATILNAEFQVIALISSNRYTITSSVAANGSDTGSGGGSTVGTYQINTGLDVTVGGTGWGAGQWSGTTSGALATQLNEALDDSETAVDVDDETGMNTANDVILVDDELMLVSAT
;
A
#
# COMPACT_ATOMS: atom_id res chain seq x y z
N PHE A 1 -50.27 13.82 -2.59
CA PHE A 1 -50.06 12.99 -1.37
C PHE A 1 -48.59 12.61 -1.28
N PRO A 2 -47.97 12.65 -0.08
CA PRO A 2 -46.59 12.19 0.06
C PRO A 2 -46.58 10.67 -0.15
N GLU A 3 -45.84 10.20 -1.17
CA GLU A 3 -45.60 8.79 -1.39
C GLU A 3 -44.39 8.33 -0.55
N LYS A 4 -44.44 7.09 -0.03
CA LYS A 4 -43.30 6.48 0.64
C LYS A 4 -42.22 6.21 -0.41
N ILE A 5 -41.05 6.81 -0.20
CA ILE A 5 -39.86 6.43 -0.97
C ILE A 5 -39.55 4.99 -0.60
N GLY A 6 -39.44 4.11 -1.60
CA GLY A 6 -39.02 2.72 -1.40
C GLY A 6 -37.66 2.62 -0.67
N GLY A 7 -37.43 1.51 0.01
CA GLY A 7 -36.16 1.27 0.69
C GLY A 7 -34.97 1.18 -0.30
N TRP A 8 -33.77 1.35 0.23
CA TRP A 8 -32.54 1.19 -0.54
C TRP A 8 -32.29 -0.29 -0.85
N ALA A 9 -31.99 -0.60 -2.10
CA ALA A 9 -31.52 -1.91 -2.50
C ALA A 9 -30.00 -1.84 -2.76
N LYS A 10 -29.28 -2.91 -2.41
CA LYS A 10 -27.84 -3.00 -2.69
C LYS A 10 -27.66 -3.11 -4.22
N TYR A 11 -26.86 -2.21 -4.79
CA TYR A 11 -26.61 -2.17 -6.25
C TYR A 11 -25.81 -3.37 -6.73
N SER A 12 -24.73 -3.73 -6.00
CA SER A 12 -23.85 -4.84 -6.33
C SER A 12 -23.80 -5.85 -5.16
N PRO A 13 -23.77 -7.18 -5.43
CA PRO A 13 -23.51 -8.17 -4.39
C PRO A 13 -22.09 -8.07 -3.84
N ASN A 14 -21.18 -7.50 -4.62
CA ASN A 14 -19.76 -7.36 -4.25
C ASN A 14 -19.55 -6.20 -3.28
N THR A 15 -18.38 -6.19 -2.64
CA THR A 15 -17.96 -5.16 -1.70
C THR A 15 -16.60 -4.62 -2.09
N ILE A 16 -16.39 -3.33 -1.85
CA ILE A 16 -15.08 -2.68 -1.96
C ILE A 16 -14.41 -2.68 -0.58
N GLN A 17 -13.10 -2.64 -0.57
CA GLN A 17 -12.34 -2.46 0.67
C GLN A 17 -12.15 -0.97 0.95
N GLY A 18 -12.35 -0.62 2.22
CA GLY A 18 -12.28 0.76 2.67
C GLY A 18 -13.58 1.54 2.49
N SER A 19 -13.58 2.77 2.95
CA SER A 19 -14.70 3.71 2.82
C SER A 19 -14.57 4.49 1.53
N GLY A 20 -15.61 4.50 0.70
CA GLY A 20 -15.65 5.30 -0.51
C GLY A 20 -15.48 6.79 -0.20
N ARG A 21 -14.47 7.42 -0.79
CA ARG A 21 -14.14 8.84 -0.61
C ARG A 21 -14.59 9.67 -1.80
N ARG A 22 -14.48 9.12 -2.99
CA ARG A 22 -14.86 9.79 -4.24
C ARG A 22 -15.35 8.78 -5.27
N LEU A 23 -16.34 9.23 -6.04
CA LEU A 23 -16.87 8.54 -7.19
C LEU A 23 -16.69 9.43 -8.42
N HIS A 24 -16.37 8.84 -9.55
CA HIS A 24 -16.31 9.48 -10.85
C HIS A 24 -16.87 8.53 -11.91
N ASN A 25 -17.89 8.97 -12.62
CA ASN A 25 -18.52 8.17 -13.67
C ASN A 25 -18.18 8.75 -15.06
N TRP A 26 -18.05 7.87 -16.02
CA TRP A 26 -17.88 8.24 -17.43
C TRP A 26 -18.49 7.16 -18.33
N VAL A 27 -18.73 7.53 -19.57
CA VAL A 27 -19.17 6.64 -20.63
C VAL A 27 -18.05 6.51 -21.65
N ALA A 28 -17.67 5.29 -22.02
CA ALA A 28 -16.68 5.05 -23.05
C ALA A 28 -17.28 5.28 -24.45
N LEU A 29 -16.43 5.34 -25.48
CA LEU A 29 -16.86 5.60 -26.86
C LEU A 29 -17.74 4.49 -27.45
N ASP A 30 -17.68 3.29 -26.91
CA ASP A 30 -18.52 2.15 -27.27
C ASP A 30 -19.88 2.13 -26.55
N GLY A 31 -20.12 3.11 -25.67
CA GLY A 31 -21.35 3.24 -24.88
C GLY A 31 -21.33 2.51 -23.54
N SER A 32 -20.21 1.90 -23.14
CA SER A 32 -20.07 1.25 -21.83
C SER A 32 -19.99 2.28 -20.72
N ASP A 33 -20.77 2.05 -19.65
CA ASP A 33 -20.78 2.89 -18.45
C ASP A 33 -19.78 2.38 -17.43
N PHE A 34 -18.95 3.28 -16.90
CA PHE A 34 -17.97 3.00 -15.86
C PHE A 34 -18.10 3.94 -14.68
N MET A 35 -17.71 3.46 -13.49
CA MET A 35 -17.61 4.29 -12.31
C MET A 35 -16.28 4.02 -11.60
N GLY A 36 -15.42 5.03 -11.53
CA GLY A 36 -14.22 5.03 -10.72
C GLY A 36 -14.56 5.28 -9.25
N ILE A 37 -14.00 4.47 -8.36
CA ILE A 37 -14.23 4.55 -6.91
C ILE A 37 -12.89 4.66 -6.22
N GLY A 38 -12.63 5.80 -5.56
CA GLY A 38 -11.50 5.97 -4.66
C GLY A 38 -11.93 5.71 -3.22
N THR A 39 -11.25 4.78 -2.55
CA THR A 39 -11.37 4.56 -1.11
C THR A 39 -10.10 5.04 -0.40
N HIS A 40 -10.07 5.02 0.94
CA HIS A 40 -8.85 5.29 1.68
C HIS A 40 -7.83 4.13 1.63
N LEU A 41 -8.19 3.00 1.03
CA LEU A 41 -7.33 1.82 0.93
C LEU A 41 -6.99 1.46 -0.51
N LYS A 42 -7.93 1.63 -1.46
CA LYS A 42 -7.82 1.11 -2.82
C LYS A 42 -8.55 1.95 -3.85
N TYR A 43 -8.26 1.67 -5.11
CA TYR A 43 -8.96 2.21 -6.28
C TYR A 43 -9.65 1.10 -7.04
N TYR A 44 -10.89 1.37 -7.46
CA TYR A 44 -11.70 0.44 -8.23
C TYR A 44 -12.28 1.10 -9.48
N ILE A 45 -12.47 0.29 -10.51
CA ILE A 45 -13.41 0.59 -11.60
C ILE A 45 -14.59 -0.38 -11.46
N GLU A 46 -15.77 0.17 -11.35
CA GLU A 46 -17.01 -0.59 -11.43
C GLU A 46 -17.44 -0.69 -12.90
N GLU A 47 -17.77 -1.90 -13.33
CA GLU A 47 -18.36 -2.24 -14.60
C GLU A 47 -19.34 -3.39 -14.40
N GLY A 48 -20.59 -3.19 -14.78
CA GLY A 48 -21.64 -4.21 -14.72
C GLY A 48 -21.81 -4.85 -13.33
N GLN A 49 -21.78 -4.07 -12.27
CA GLN A 49 -21.87 -4.46 -10.84
C GLN A 49 -20.64 -5.20 -10.31
N THR A 50 -19.56 -5.27 -11.07
CA THR A 50 -18.28 -5.83 -10.65
C THR A 50 -17.30 -4.71 -10.31
N PHE A 51 -16.60 -4.85 -9.19
CA PHE A 51 -15.55 -3.92 -8.78
C PHE A 51 -14.19 -4.52 -9.14
N ASN A 52 -13.54 -3.94 -10.14
CA ASN A 52 -12.19 -4.32 -10.56
C ASN A 52 -11.18 -3.46 -9.77
N ASP A 53 -10.31 -4.11 -9.01
CA ASP A 53 -9.22 -3.43 -8.30
C ASP A 53 -8.17 -2.96 -9.31
N ILE A 54 -7.96 -1.66 -9.37
CA ILE A 54 -6.97 -0.99 -10.24
C ILE A 54 -5.88 -0.29 -9.42
N THR A 55 -5.76 -0.61 -8.14
CA THR A 55 -4.73 -0.03 -7.29
C THR A 55 -3.36 -0.35 -7.88
N PRO A 56 -2.53 0.66 -8.18
CA PRO A 56 -1.25 0.43 -8.82
C PRO A 56 -0.32 -0.46 -7.99
N ILE A 57 0.46 -1.28 -8.67
CA ILE A 57 1.49 -2.12 -8.08
C ILE A 57 2.76 -1.29 -7.88
N ARG A 58 3.28 -1.28 -6.64
CA ARG A 58 4.52 -0.61 -6.29
C ARG A 58 5.75 -1.47 -6.60
N ASN A 59 5.68 -2.74 -6.22
CA ASN A 59 6.79 -3.67 -6.35
C ASN A 59 6.29 -5.11 -6.49
N THR A 60 7.09 -5.93 -7.18
CA THR A 60 6.90 -7.38 -7.25
C THR A 60 8.24 -8.03 -6.95
N THR A 61 8.29 -8.96 -5.99
CA THR A 61 9.50 -9.68 -5.62
C THR A 61 9.89 -10.72 -6.67
N SER A 62 11.12 -11.21 -6.61
CA SER A 62 11.51 -12.38 -7.39
C SER A 62 10.91 -13.66 -6.80
N ALA A 63 10.80 -14.69 -7.63
CA ALA A 63 10.32 -15.99 -7.17
C ALA A 63 11.27 -16.58 -6.14
N GLY A 64 10.73 -16.94 -4.97
CA GLY A 64 11.48 -17.52 -3.86
C GLY A 64 12.04 -16.54 -2.85
N ASP A 65 11.90 -15.23 -3.07
CA ASP A 65 12.32 -14.21 -2.08
C ASP A 65 11.45 -14.26 -0.82
N VAL A 66 10.19 -14.63 -0.97
CA VAL A 66 9.21 -14.65 0.13
C VAL A 66 9.08 -16.04 0.72
N THR A 67 9.18 -16.10 2.05
CA THR A 67 8.87 -17.31 2.83
C THR A 67 7.96 -16.96 4.01
N PHE A 68 7.39 -17.97 4.65
CA PHE A 68 6.42 -17.81 5.72
C PHE A 68 6.81 -18.59 6.97
N SER A 69 6.33 -18.13 8.11
CA SER A 69 6.38 -18.87 9.36
C SER A 69 5.01 -18.86 10.03
N ALA A 70 4.58 -20.02 10.51
CA ALA A 70 3.34 -20.20 11.25
C ALA A 70 3.61 -20.86 12.59
N THR A 71 2.77 -20.55 13.56
CA THR A 71 2.78 -21.15 14.89
C THR A 71 1.49 -21.97 15.07
N ASN A 72 1.61 -23.17 15.60
CA ASN A 72 0.46 -24.05 15.88
C ASN A 72 -0.61 -23.30 16.70
N GLY A 73 -1.85 -23.39 16.27
CA GLY A 73 -3.00 -22.73 16.89
C GLY A 73 -3.18 -21.25 16.53
N SER A 74 -2.27 -20.65 15.77
CA SER A 74 -2.33 -19.23 15.40
C SER A 74 -2.83 -19.01 13.97
N THR A 75 -3.61 -17.95 13.78
CA THR A 75 -3.95 -17.38 12.47
C THR A 75 -2.92 -16.35 11.98
N THR A 76 -2.05 -15.90 12.87
CA THR A 76 -0.99 -14.95 12.50
C THR A 76 0.12 -15.70 11.76
N VAL A 77 0.41 -15.26 10.56
CA VAL A 77 1.51 -15.75 9.74
C VAL A 77 2.56 -14.65 9.64
N THR A 78 3.80 -14.99 9.94
CA THR A 78 4.95 -14.11 9.70
C THR A 78 5.42 -14.28 8.26
N VAL A 79 5.48 -13.20 7.52
CA VAL A 79 6.08 -13.12 6.19
C VAL A 79 7.53 -12.70 6.36
N ILE A 80 8.42 -13.39 5.68
CA ILE A 80 9.85 -13.11 5.60
C ILE A 80 10.12 -12.72 4.15
N ASP A 81 10.44 -11.45 3.95
CA ASP A 81 10.72 -10.85 2.65
C ASP A 81 11.78 -9.75 2.84
N PRO A 82 13.01 -9.99 2.40
CA PRO A 82 14.12 -9.06 2.61
C PRO A 82 13.86 -7.70 1.96
N ALA A 83 14.00 -6.63 2.75
CA ALA A 83 13.83 -5.25 2.32
C ALA A 83 12.47 -4.96 1.66
N HIS A 84 11.38 -5.53 2.21
CA HIS A 84 10.03 -5.46 1.64
C HIS A 84 9.48 -4.03 1.46
N GLY A 85 9.96 -3.05 2.21
CA GLY A 85 9.51 -1.65 2.14
C GLY A 85 8.00 -1.46 2.37
N ALA A 86 7.32 -2.44 2.96
CA ALA A 86 5.90 -2.35 3.26
C ALA A 86 5.65 -1.60 4.56
N ASN A 87 4.49 -0.95 4.66
CA ASN A 87 3.97 -0.31 5.86
C ASN A 87 2.76 -1.07 6.39
N VAL A 88 2.42 -0.83 7.65
CA VAL A 88 1.15 -1.35 8.22
C VAL A 88 -0.02 -0.80 7.41
N GLY A 89 -0.92 -1.69 7.00
CA GLY A 89 -2.06 -1.34 6.17
C GLY A 89 -1.86 -1.53 4.67
N ASP A 90 -0.62 -1.72 4.18
CA ASP A 90 -0.35 -2.05 2.78
C ASP A 90 -1.00 -3.38 2.39
N PHE A 91 -1.28 -3.54 1.10
CA PHE A 91 -1.78 -4.78 0.53
C PHE A 91 -0.71 -5.50 -0.27
N VAL A 92 -0.63 -6.79 -0.07
CA VAL A 92 0.27 -7.69 -0.80
C VAL A 92 -0.50 -8.91 -1.28
N THR A 93 -0.31 -9.29 -2.54
CA THR A 93 -0.85 -10.53 -3.11
C THR A 93 0.28 -11.52 -3.29
N PHE A 94 0.11 -12.72 -2.74
CA PHE A 94 1.08 -13.80 -2.95
C PHE A 94 0.64 -14.73 -4.07
N SER A 95 1.64 -15.28 -4.76
CA SER A 95 1.49 -16.35 -5.73
C SER A 95 2.65 -17.34 -5.63
N GLY A 96 2.44 -18.56 -6.06
CA GLY A 96 3.46 -19.61 -6.00
C GLY A 96 3.77 -20.15 -4.60
N ALA A 97 2.98 -19.78 -3.58
CA ALA A 97 3.13 -20.31 -2.22
C ALA A 97 2.65 -21.75 -2.12
N ALA A 98 3.30 -22.52 -1.24
CA ALA A 98 2.91 -23.87 -0.86
C ALA A 98 2.14 -23.89 0.47
N THR A 99 1.64 -25.06 0.88
CA THR A 99 0.96 -25.25 2.18
C THR A 99 1.92 -24.96 3.33
N LEU A 100 1.42 -24.27 4.35
CA LEU A 100 2.15 -23.87 5.55
C LEU A 100 1.39 -24.34 6.79
N GLY A 101 2.11 -24.86 7.81
CA GLY A 101 1.53 -25.22 9.11
C GLY A 101 0.35 -26.20 9.00
N GLY A 102 0.35 -27.06 7.99
CA GLY A 102 -0.63 -28.12 7.77
C GLY A 102 -1.96 -27.64 7.19
N THR A 103 -2.68 -26.77 7.86
CA THR A 103 -4.04 -26.31 7.48
C THR A 103 -4.06 -25.07 6.60
N ILE A 104 -3.03 -24.23 6.64
CA ILE A 104 -2.94 -23.06 5.78
C ILE A 104 -2.49 -23.51 4.40
N THR A 105 -3.46 -23.81 3.54
CA THR A 105 -3.20 -24.38 2.21
C THR A 105 -2.60 -23.35 1.26
N ALA A 106 -1.98 -23.83 0.16
CA ALA A 106 -1.50 -22.97 -0.92
C ALA A 106 -2.59 -22.03 -1.45
N THR A 107 -3.84 -22.49 -1.55
CA THR A 107 -4.98 -21.67 -2.00
C THR A 107 -5.25 -20.51 -1.04
N ILE A 108 -5.08 -20.73 0.27
CA ILE A 108 -5.26 -19.67 1.27
C ILE A 108 -4.12 -18.65 1.18
N LEU A 109 -2.87 -19.12 1.03
CA LEU A 109 -1.71 -18.23 0.94
C LEU A 109 -1.61 -17.48 -0.40
N ASN A 110 -2.03 -18.09 -1.51
CA ASN A 110 -2.04 -17.45 -2.83
C ASN A 110 -3.25 -16.52 -2.98
N ALA A 111 -3.31 -15.52 -2.13
CA ALA A 111 -4.38 -14.54 -2.03
C ALA A 111 -3.80 -13.16 -1.65
N GLU A 112 -4.67 -12.17 -1.62
CA GLU A 112 -4.34 -10.85 -1.13
C GLU A 112 -4.46 -10.78 0.39
N PHE A 113 -3.49 -10.13 1.03
CA PHE A 113 -3.43 -9.88 2.46
C PHE A 113 -3.12 -8.41 2.77
N GLN A 114 -3.59 -7.96 3.90
CA GLN A 114 -3.17 -6.69 4.47
C GLN A 114 -2.02 -6.91 5.45
N VAL A 115 -1.01 -6.05 5.42
CA VAL A 115 0.09 -6.02 6.39
C VAL A 115 -0.46 -5.53 7.72
N ILE A 116 -0.39 -6.36 8.75
CA ILE A 116 -0.98 -6.08 10.07
C ILE A 116 0.00 -5.40 11.00
N ALA A 117 1.24 -5.88 11.03
CA ALA A 117 2.30 -5.32 11.86
C ALA A 117 3.67 -5.55 11.23
N LEU A 118 4.57 -4.60 11.41
CA LEU A 118 5.97 -4.74 11.02
C LEU A 118 6.75 -5.32 12.20
N ILE A 119 7.58 -6.34 11.93
CA ILE A 119 8.52 -6.91 12.90
C ILE A 119 9.91 -6.30 12.67
N SER A 120 10.31 -6.16 11.42
CA SER A 120 11.58 -5.56 11.00
C SER A 120 11.50 -5.14 9.53
N SER A 121 12.56 -4.56 8.97
CA SER A 121 12.67 -4.27 7.53
C SER A 121 12.56 -5.51 6.62
N ASN A 122 12.66 -6.72 7.20
CA ASN A 122 12.66 -7.98 6.47
C ASN A 122 11.49 -8.89 6.87
N ARG A 123 10.61 -8.45 7.78
CA ARG A 123 9.53 -9.29 8.33
C ARG A 123 8.33 -8.46 8.74
N TYR A 124 7.16 -8.99 8.43
CA TYR A 124 5.87 -8.45 8.86
C TYR A 124 4.87 -9.58 9.10
N THR A 125 3.69 -9.25 9.60
CA THR A 125 2.63 -10.23 9.86
C THR A 125 1.41 -9.97 8.98
N ILE A 126 0.75 -11.07 8.62
CA ILE A 126 -0.56 -11.12 7.98
C ILE A 126 -1.48 -12.04 8.80
N THR A 127 -2.79 -11.99 8.52
CA THR A 127 -3.76 -12.88 9.16
C THR A 127 -4.33 -13.86 8.15
N SER A 128 -4.12 -15.15 8.42
CA SER A 128 -4.73 -16.25 7.66
C SER A 128 -6.19 -16.43 8.05
N SER A 129 -7.02 -16.90 7.12
CA SER A 129 -8.42 -17.25 7.37
C SER A 129 -8.61 -18.49 8.27
N VAL A 130 -7.57 -19.30 8.44
CA VAL A 130 -7.56 -20.50 9.29
C VAL A 130 -6.32 -20.51 10.17
N ALA A 131 -6.44 -21.15 11.36
CA ALA A 131 -5.30 -21.36 12.23
C ALA A 131 -4.43 -22.51 11.71
N ALA A 132 -3.11 -22.38 11.85
CA ALA A 132 -2.17 -23.47 11.62
C ALA A 132 -2.40 -24.59 12.63
N ASN A 133 -2.31 -25.85 12.20
CA ASN A 133 -2.32 -27.01 13.10
C ASN A 133 -0.93 -27.64 13.29
N GLY A 134 0.09 -26.95 12.83
CA GLY A 134 1.50 -27.26 13.01
C GLY A 134 2.34 -25.98 12.97
N SER A 135 3.55 -26.04 13.50
CA SER A 135 4.50 -24.92 13.43
C SER A 135 5.46 -25.15 12.28
N ASP A 136 5.63 -24.11 11.44
CA ASP A 136 6.59 -24.09 10.34
C ASP A 136 7.40 -22.80 10.42
N THR A 137 8.66 -22.84 10.01
CA THR A 137 9.55 -21.68 10.01
C THR A 137 10.30 -21.58 8.69
N GLY A 138 10.21 -20.42 8.02
CA GLY A 138 10.89 -20.16 6.76
C GLY A 138 10.43 -21.06 5.62
N SER A 139 9.15 -21.44 5.65
CA SER A 139 8.51 -22.34 4.67
C SER A 139 7.61 -21.58 3.71
N GLY A 140 6.90 -22.26 2.86
CA GLY A 140 5.89 -21.69 1.96
C GLY A 140 6.21 -21.84 0.48
N GLY A 141 7.34 -22.44 0.14
CA GLY A 141 7.69 -22.82 -1.22
C GLY A 141 8.79 -21.97 -1.86
N GLY A 142 9.57 -22.59 -2.73
CA GLY A 142 10.71 -21.97 -3.42
C GLY A 142 10.35 -21.10 -4.62
N SER A 143 9.07 -20.77 -4.84
CA SER A 143 8.60 -19.95 -5.97
C SER A 143 7.63 -18.84 -5.56
N THR A 144 7.53 -18.56 -4.27
CA THR A 144 6.61 -17.51 -3.79
C THR A 144 7.04 -16.13 -4.25
N VAL A 145 6.10 -15.41 -4.82
CA VAL A 145 6.23 -14.02 -5.26
C VAL A 145 5.24 -13.19 -4.45
N GLY A 146 5.68 -12.05 -3.94
CA GLY A 146 4.84 -11.02 -3.31
C GLY A 146 4.68 -9.82 -4.25
N THR A 147 3.45 -9.44 -4.53
CA THR A 147 3.11 -8.26 -5.33
C THR A 147 2.48 -7.22 -4.42
N TYR A 148 3.17 -6.11 -4.20
CA TYR A 148 2.76 -5.03 -3.30
C TYR A 148 2.03 -3.93 -4.05
N GLN A 149 0.88 -3.53 -3.57
CA GLN A 149 0.17 -2.35 -4.07
C GLN A 149 0.76 -1.07 -3.46
N ILE A 150 0.53 0.07 -4.09
CA ILE A 150 0.85 1.36 -3.49
C ILE A 150 -0.05 1.60 -2.27
N ASN A 151 0.49 2.32 -1.29
CA ASN A 151 -0.34 2.86 -0.21
C ASN A 151 -1.11 4.07 -0.78
N THR A 152 -2.44 4.02 -0.73
CA THR A 152 -3.31 5.09 -1.25
C THR A 152 -3.41 6.29 -0.32
N GLY A 153 -2.73 6.23 0.80
CA GLY A 153 -2.66 7.29 1.79
C GLY A 153 -3.40 6.95 3.07
N LEU A 154 -2.79 7.32 4.15
CA LEU A 154 -3.41 7.33 5.46
C LEU A 154 -4.35 8.54 5.55
N ASP A 155 -5.34 8.48 6.45
CA ASP A 155 -6.17 9.66 6.81
C ASP A 155 -5.33 10.79 7.43
N VAL A 156 -4.09 10.50 7.80
CA VAL A 156 -3.11 11.45 8.32
C VAL A 156 -1.98 11.56 7.30
N THR A 157 -1.67 12.75 6.87
CA THR A 157 -0.52 13.05 6.01
C THR A 157 0.75 12.76 6.81
N VAL A 158 1.29 11.57 6.65
CA VAL A 158 2.65 11.28 7.11
C VAL A 158 3.56 11.58 5.92
N GLY A 159 4.51 12.48 6.08
CA GLY A 159 5.45 12.84 5.03
C GLY A 159 6.05 11.58 4.40
N GLY A 160 6.05 11.49 3.08
CA GLY A 160 6.64 10.39 2.31
C GLY A 160 5.72 9.23 1.95
N THR A 161 4.44 9.21 2.36
CA THR A 161 3.49 8.16 2.00
C THR A 161 2.14 8.71 1.59
N GLY A 162 1.57 8.21 0.51
CA GLY A 162 0.24 8.57 0.01
C GLY A 162 0.22 9.56 -1.14
N TRP A 163 -0.98 9.93 -1.58
CA TRP A 163 -1.21 10.91 -2.64
C TRP A 163 -0.76 12.30 -2.23
N GLY A 164 0.13 12.90 -3.02
CA GLY A 164 0.69 14.22 -2.75
C GLY A 164 1.93 14.20 -1.83
N ALA A 165 2.38 13.05 -1.37
CA ALA A 165 3.53 12.91 -0.47
C ALA A 165 4.83 12.52 -1.19
N GLY A 166 4.98 12.79 -2.47
CA GLY A 166 6.18 12.47 -3.24
C GLY A 166 5.90 12.04 -4.67
N GLN A 167 6.86 11.38 -5.29
CA GLN A 167 6.77 10.94 -6.68
C GLN A 167 5.65 9.91 -6.88
N TRP A 168 4.99 9.98 -8.04
CA TRP A 168 4.10 8.93 -8.55
C TRP A 168 4.87 7.61 -8.65
N SER A 169 4.56 6.69 -7.85
CA SER A 169 5.12 5.35 -7.66
C SER A 169 5.59 5.07 -6.24
N GLY A 170 5.40 6.02 -5.32
CA GLY A 170 5.84 5.91 -3.93
C GLY A 170 7.32 5.57 -3.82
N THR A 171 8.15 6.49 -3.48
CA THR A 171 9.52 6.14 -3.15
C THR A 171 9.53 5.38 -1.84
N THR A 172 10.21 4.26 -1.83
CA THR A 172 10.51 3.47 -0.61
C THR A 172 11.57 4.13 0.28
N SER A 173 12.22 5.17 -0.19
CA SER A 173 13.06 6.03 0.64
C SER A 173 12.16 6.91 1.47
N GLY A 174 12.20 6.75 2.78
CA GLY A 174 11.64 7.74 3.69
C GLY A 174 12.08 9.13 3.22
N ALA A 175 11.18 10.09 3.18
CA ALA A 175 11.58 11.46 2.96
C ALA A 175 12.67 11.77 3.97
N LEU A 176 13.81 12.22 3.48
CA LEU A 176 14.86 12.70 4.34
C LEU A 176 14.28 13.91 5.07
N ALA A 177 14.25 13.85 6.38
CA ALA A 177 13.82 14.94 7.21
C ALA A 177 15.05 15.49 7.91
N THR A 178 15.32 16.75 7.71
CA THR A 178 16.37 17.49 8.41
C THR A 178 15.75 18.74 9.03
N GLN A 179 16.51 19.44 9.84
CA GLN A 179 16.10 20.71 10.41
C GLN A 179 16.86 21.85 9.73
N LEU A 180 16.23 23.01 9.67
CA LEU A 180 16.92 24.23 9.27
C LEU A 180 17.89 24.63 10.38
N ASN A 181 19.11 25.01 10.01
CA ASN A 181 20.10 25.50 10.94
C ASN A 181 19.75 26.88 11.51
N GLU A 182 18.93 27.62 10.78
CA GLU A 182 18.47 28.95 11.17
C GLU A 182 17.06 29.23 10.64
N ALA A 183 16.42 30.26 11.18
CA ALA A 183 15.12 30.70 10.66
C ALA A 183 15.34 31.43 9.33
N LEU A 184 14.58 31.04 8.31
CA LEU A 184 14.61 31.73 7.00
C LEU A 184 13.97 33.09 7.11
N ASP A 185 14.61 34.10 6.49
CA ASP A 185 14.06 35.44 6.33
C ASP A 185 14.10 35.86 4.85
N ASP A 186 13.70 37.08 4.56
CA ASP A 186 13.59 37.59 3.18
C ASP A 186 14.93 38.05 2.55
N SER A 187 16.04 37.87 3.25
CA SER A 187 17.38 38.25 2.80
C SER A 187 18.27 37.05 2.40
N GLU A 188 17.84 35.84 2.72
CA GLU A 188 18.63 34.66 2.43
C GLU A 188 18.53 34.22 0.97
N THR A 189 19.66 33.77 0.45
CA THR A 189 19.79 33.27 -0.93
C THR A 189 20.11 31.74 -0.97
N ALA A 190 20.32 31.13 0.20
CA ALA A 190 20.59 29.71 0.37
C ALA A 190 19.87 29.19 1.62
N VAL A 191 19.55 27.94 1.63
CA VAL A 191 18.93 27.25 2.78
C VAL A 191 19.96 26.31 3.39
N ASP A 192 20.32 26.58 4.64
CA ASP A 192 21.22 25.73 5.41
C ASP A 192 20.44 24.71 6.24
N VAL A 193 20.84 23.44 6.18
CA VAL A 193 20.19 22.33 6.88
C VAL A 193 21.21 21.56 7.73
N ASP A 194 20.75 20.93 8.81
CA ASP A 194 21.59 20.17 9.74
C ASP A 194 22.21 18.92 9.10
N ASP A 195 21.52 18.27 8.20
CA ASP A 195 21.98 17.05 7.52
C ASP A 195 21.56 17.09 6.05
N GLU A 196 22.56 17.24 5.18
CA GLU A 196 22.40 17.24 3.72
C GLU A 196 22.55 15.85 3.10
N THR A 197 22.76 14.81 3.93
CA THR A 197 22.96 13.44 3.45
C THR A 197 21.76 12.94 2.66
N GLY A 198 21.96 12.75 1.37
CA GLY A 198 20.89 12.32 0.43
C GLY A 198 20.20 13.44 -0.33
N MET A 199 20.52 14.72 -0.08
CA MET A 199 20.07 15.88 -0.86
C MET A 199 21.11 16.26 -1.92
N ASN A 200 21.56 15.28 -2.71
CA ASN A 200 22.76 15.45 -3.52
C ASN A 200 22.51 15.75 -5.00
N THR A 201 21.27 15.97 -5.42
CA THR A 201 20.99 16.11 -6.84
C THR A 201 20.27 17.42 -7.14
N ALA A 202 20.84 18.22 -8.03
CA ALA A 202 20.12 19.32 -8.63
C ALA A 202 18.81 18.79 -9.24
N ASN A 203 17.69 19.45 -8.94
CA ASN A 203 16.31 19.10 -9.22
C ASN A 203 15.60 18.24 -8.17
N ASP A 204 16.20 17.93 -7.03
CA ASP A 204 15.45 17.43 -5.89
C ASP A 204 14.48 18.52 -5.40
N VAL A 205 13.35 18.10 -4.87
CA VAL A 205 12.34 19.00 -4.32
C VAL A 205 12.29 18.77 -2.82
N ILE A 206 12.46 19.84 -2.07
CA ILE A 206 12.31 19.83 -0.61
C ILE A 206 11.00 20.52 -0.22
N LEU A 207 10.40 20.07 0.85
CA LEU A 207 9.22 20.68 1.45
C LEU A 207 9.66 21.38 2.74
N VAL A 208 9.45 22.69 2.78
CA VAL A 208 9.67 23.50 3.99
C VAL A 208 8.31 24.08 4.38
N ASP A 209 7.80 23.71 5.55
CA ASP A 209 6.43 23.99 5.97
C ASP A 209 5.40 23.53 4.92
N ASP A 210 4.76 24.45 4.23
CA ASP A 210 3.77 24.20 3.18
C ASP A 210 4.29 24.53 1.76
N GLU A 211 5.57 24.87 1.60
CA GLU A 211 6.16 25.29 0.33
C GLU A 211 7.12 24.24 -0.24
N LEU A 212 7.00 23.99 -1.54
CA LEU A 212 7.92 23.14 -2.28
C LEU A 212 9.02 23.97 -2.92
N MET A 213 10.26 23.68 -2.56
CA MET A 213 11.44 24.33 -3.09
C MET A 213 12.26 23.38 -3.95
N LEU A 214 12.76 23.88 -5.09
CA LEU A 214 13.63 23.12 -5.97
C LEU A 214 15.09 23.33 -5.58
N VAL A 215 15.83 22.26 -5.34
CA VAL A 215 17.28 22.32 -5.14
C VAL A 215 17.94 22.62 -6.48
N SER A 216 18.57 23.78 -6.62
CA SER A 216 19.20 24.24 -7.86
C SER A 216 20.69 23.90 -7.93
N ALA A 217 21.37 23.82 -6.81
CA ALA A 217 22.78 23.43 -6.67
C ALA A 217 23.04 22.95 -5.24
N THR A 218 24.06 22.16 -5.04
CA THR A 218 24.60 21.74 -3.74
C THR A 218 26.05 22.19 -3.65
#